data_bfd1f78dbe9dfa821a6a42ea7b76e80d
#
_entry.id   bfd1f78dbe9dfa821a6a42ea7b76e80d
#
_cell.length_a   1.000
_cell.length_b   1.000
_cell.length_c   1.000
_cell.angle_alpha   90.00
_cell.angle_beta   90.00
_cell.angle_gamma   90.00
#
_symmetry.space_group_name_H-M   'P 1'
#
loop_
_entity.id
_entity.type
_entity.pdbx_description
1 polymer ?
#
loop_
_entity_poly.entity_id
_entity_poly.type
_entity_poly.pdbx_seq_one_letter_code
_entity_poly.pdbx_strand_id
1 'polypeptide(L)'
;DILIRYKNVKKIYGYKIESYWNNISTVDAYYKTNMDFLKPEVRKYFFKDLPSVYSKVSDQPPAKYNPGAIVKNSLVGSGSIINGTIENSVIFKKVFVGNNCVIKNSIILNDVYLGDNTYIENCIVESRDTIRANTRHVGEDGIKIVIEKNERYAL
;
A
#
# COMPACT_ATOMS: atom_id res chain seq x y z
N ASP A 1 19.57 9.33 24.50
CA ASP A 1 20.34 9.96 25.55
C ASP A 1 21.65 10.63 25.14
N ILE A 2 22.06 10.56 23.90
CA ILE A 2 23.26 11.26 23.40
C ILE A 2 23.07 12.77 23.54
N LEU A 3 21.93 13.32 23.18
CA LEU A 3 21.65 14.77 23.30
C LEU A 3 21.71 15.24 24.73
N ILE A 4 21.14 14.52 25.68
CA ILE A 4 21.15 14.87 27.09
C ILE A 4 22.61 14.85 27.66
N ARG A 5 23.38 13.84 27.27
CA ARG A 5 24.76 13.66 27.72
C ARG A 5 25.69 14.77 27.22
N TYR A 6 25.48 15.27 26.02
CA TYR A 6 26.38 16.25 25.38
C TYR A 6 25.87 17.69 25.39
N LYS A 7 24.65 17.95 25.89
CA LYS A 7 24.04 19.30 25.85
C LYS A 7 24.89 20.43 26.46
N ASN A 8 25.73 20.12 27.47
CA ASN A 8 26.56 21.10 28.14
C ASN A 8 28.02 21.13 27.63
N VAL A 9 28.39 20.17 26.75
CA VAL A 9 29.77 19.98 26.26
C VAL A 9 29.90 20.37 24.80
N LYS A 10 28.82 20.22 24.03
CA LYS A 10 28.83 20.51 22.60
C LYS A 10 27.67 21.44 22.21
N LYS A 11 27.92 22.26 21.19
CA LYS A 11 26.84 23.05 20.57
C LYS A 11 25.95 22.13 19.77
N ILE A 12 24.68 22.04 20.16
CA ILE A 12 23.66 21.21 19.50
C ILE A 12 22.69 22.15 18.81
N TYR A 13 22.50 21.96 17.51
CA TYR A 13 21.55 22.72 16.69
C TYR A 13 20.39 21.83 16.26
N GLY A 14 19.17 22.35 16.35
CA GLY A 14 17.99 21.73 15.77
C GLY A 14 17.77 22.21 14.33
N TYR A 15 17.45 21.28 13.43
CA TYR A 15 16.99 21.60 12.10
C TYR A 15 15.49 21.30 12.01
N LYS A 16 14.68 22.29 11.69
CA LYS A 16 13.24 22.15 11.52
C LYS A 16 12.94 21.70 10.10
N ILE A 17 12.34 20.53 9.97
CA ILE A 17 11.82 20.03 8.69
C ILE A 17 10.46 20.68 8.45
N GLU A 18 10.31 21.46 7.38
CA GLU A 18 9.05 22.14 7.01
C GLU A 18 8.29 21.41 5.91
N SER A 19 8.86 20.34 5.40
CA SER A 19 8.32 19.50 4.33
C SER A 19 7.56 18.28 4.89
N TYR A 20 7.00 17.47 3.97
CA TYR A 20 6.30 16.23 4.34
C TYR A 20 7.21 15.28 5.13
N TRP A 21 6.77 14.91 6.31
CA TRP A 21 7.43 13.95 7.18
C TRP A 21 6.39 13.15 7.97
N ASN A 22 6.57 11.85 8.07
CA ASN A 22 5.73 10.97 8.88
C ASN A 22 6.59 9.96 9.66
N ASN A 23 6.14 9.64 10.87
CA ASN A 23 6.72 8.54 11.66
C ASN A 23 5.89 7.27 11.43
N ILE A 24 6.54 6.22 10.91
CA ILE A 24 5.90 4.92 10.63
C ILE A 24 6.22 3.95 11.77
N SER A 25 5.67 4.21 12.96
CA SER A 25 5.90 3.40 14.15
C SER A 25 4.72 2.50 14.52
N THR A 26 3.56 2.71 13.91
CA THR A 26 2.33 1.93 14.15
C THR A 26 1.69 1.51 12.83
N VAL A 27 0.80 0.51 12.89
CA VAL A 27 0.02 0.05 11.73
C VAL A 27 -0.81 1.19 11.14
N ASP A 28 -1.44 2.00 11.99
CA ASP A 28 -2.24 3.15 11.55
C ASP A 28 -1.38 4.21 10.87
N ALA A 29 -0.19 4.50 11.41
CA ALA A 29 0.75 5.43 10.80
C ALA A 29 1.25 4.92 9.44
N TYR A 30 1.53 3.61 9.33
CA TYR A 30 1.89 2.97 8.07
C TYR A 30 0.75 3.08 7.04
N TYR A 31 -0.46 2.73 7.45
CA TYR A 31 -1.65 2.83 6.60
C TYR A 31 -1.85 4.27 6.11
N LYS A 32 -1.92 5.24 7.04
CA LYS A 32 -2.10 6.65 6.73
C LYS A 32 -1.03 7.17 5.76
N THR A 33 0.23 6.83 6.00
CA THR A 33 1.35 7.26 5.15
C THR A 33 1.20 6.71 3.72
N ASN A 34 0.81 5.44 3.56
CA ASN A 34 0.55 4.88 2.24
C ASN A 34 -0.63 5.56 1.55
N MET A 35 -1.72 5.81 2.27
CA MET A 35 -2.91 6.48 1.73
C MET A 35 -2.63 7.95 1.37
N ASP A 36 -1.69 8.62 2.04
CA ASP A 36 -1.28 9.98 1.67
C ASP A 36 -0.71 10.05 0.25
N PHE A 37 -0.13 8.97 -0.28
CA PHE A 37 0.32 8.93 -1.67
C PHE A 37 -0.83 8.94 -2.70
N LEU A 38 -2.08 8.77 -2.29
CA LEU A 38 -3.23 9.01 -3.16
C LEU A 38 -3.45 10.52 -3.43
N LYS A 39 -2.85 11.40 -2.62
CA LYS A 39 -2.91 12.85 -2.78
C LYS A 39 -1.88 13.32 -3.81
N PRO A 40 -2.29 14.11 -4.83
CA PRO A 40 -1.37 14.58 -5.88
C PRO A 40 -0.19 15.41 -5.36
N GLU A 41 -0.41 16.22 -4.32
CA GLU A 41 0.63 17.05 -3.71
C GLU A 41 1.74 16.24 -3.06
N VAL A 42 1.41 15.13 -2.39
CA VAL A 42 2.40 14.23 -1.79
C VAL A 42 3.24 13.54 -2.88
N ARG A 43 2.59 13.04 -3.93
CA ARG A 43 3.30 12.46 -5.08
C ARG A 43 4.19 13.48 -5.79
N LYS A 44 3.69 14.72 -5.97
CA LYS A 44 4.48 15.80 -6.58
C LYS A 44 5.75 16.04 -5.77
N TYR A 45 5.63 16.17 -4.45
CA TYR A 45 6.75 16.39 -3.56
C TYR A 45 7.82 15.30 -3.72
N PHE A 46 7.46 14.02 -3.66
CA PHE A 46 8.42 12.91 -3.69
C PHE A 46 8.99 12.61 -5.08
N PHE A 47 8.22 12.81 -6.15
CA PHE A 47 8.61 12.35 -7.48
C PHE A 47 8.95 13.46 -8.48
N LYS A 48 8.71 14.74 -8.13
CA LYS A 48 9.04 15.87 -8.96
C LYS A 48 9.92 16.92 -8.29
N ASP A 49 9.61 17.26 -7.04
CA ASP A 49 10.25 18.36 -6.33
C ASP A 49 11.53 17.94 -5.61
N LEU A 50 11.67 16.67 -5.24
CA LEU A 50 12.88 16.09 -4.66
C LEU A 50 13.78 15.46 -5.72
N PRO A 51 15.09 15.33 -5.42
CA PRO A 51 15.98 14.48 -6.23
C PRO A 51 15.45 13.06 -6.35
N SER A 52 15.72 12.42 -7.48
CA SER A 52 15.27 11.05 -7.74
C SER A 52 15.68 10.09 -6.62
N VAL A 53 14.71 9.37 -6.08
CA VAL A 53 14.96 8.32 -5.09
C VAL A 53 15.34 7.03 -5.84
N TYR A 54 16.57 6.59 -5.68
CA TYR A 54 17.04 5.35 -6.27
C TYR A 54 16.58 4.17 -5.42
N SER A 55 15.84 3.26 -6.03
CA SER A 55 15.36 2.04 -5.41
C SER A 55 15.61 0.85 -6.32
N LYS A 56 15.41 -0.37 -5.81
CA LYS A 56 15.53 -1.59 -6.62
C LYS A 56 14.55 -1.52 -7.80
N VAL A 57 15.11 -1.50 -9.00
CA VAL A 57 14.30 -1.62 -10.23
C VAL A 57 13.81 -3.06 -10.34
N SER A 58 12.52 -3.22 -10.54
CA SER A 58 11.87 -4.50 -10.79
C SER A 58 11.32 -4.46 -12.21
N ASP A 59 11.87 -5.31 -13.07
CA ASP A 59 11.46 -5.40 -14.47
C ASP A 59 10.14 -6.19 -14.56
N GLN A 60 9.04 -5.49 -14.41
CA GLN A 60 7.69 -6.03 -14.45
C GLN A 60 6.89 -5.35 -15.55
N PRO A 61 5.98 -6.07 -16.23
CA PRO A 61 5.09 -5.47 -17.20
C PRO A 61 4.17 -4.42 -16.51
N PRO A 62 3.61 -3.48 -17.26
CA PRO A 62 2.57 -2.58 -16.74
C PRO A 62 1.40 -3.35 -16.13
N ALA A 63 0.66 -2.70 -15.25
CA ALA A 63 -0.56 -3.27 -14.71
C ALA A 63 -1.59 -3.48 -15.84
N LYS A 64 -2.25 -4.65 -15.83
CA LYS A 64 -3.29 -5.01 -16.79
C LYS A 64 -4.68 -4.85 -16.17
N TYR A 65 -5.55 -4.15 -16.88
CA TYR A 65 -6.95 -3.97 -16.50
C TYR A 65 -7.81 -4.74 -17.51
N ASN A 66 -8.53 -5.74 -17.04
CA ASN A 66 -9.41 -6.53 -17.90
C ASN A 66 -10.78 -5.86 -18.07
N PRO A 67 -11.57 -6.23 -19.09
CA PRO A 67 -12.91 -5.68 -19.28
C PRO A 67 -13.76 -5.80 -18.02
N GLY A 68 -14.42 -4.70 -17.63
CA GLY A 68 -15.22 -4.63 -16.40
C GLY A 68 -14.46 -4.19 -15.16
N ALA A 69 -13.13 -4.07 -15.20
CA ALA A 69 -12.35 -3.50 -14.08
C ALA A 69 -12.67 -2.02 -13.89
N ILE A 70 -12.91 -1.63 -12.65
CA ILE A 70 -13.17 -0.23 -12.25
C ILE A 70 -12.12 0.18 -11.21
N VAL A 71 -11.34 1.20 -11.54
CA VAL A 71 -10.32 1.71 -10.62
C VAL A 71 -10.53 3.21 -10.41
N LYS A 72 -10.75 3.61 -9.16
CA LYS A 72 -10.99 5.00 -8.75
C LYS A 72 -10.02 5.40 -7.64
N ASN A 73 -9.42 6.58 -7.80
CA ASN A 73 -8.53 7.19 -6.81
C ASN A 73 -7.57 6.18 -6.15
N SER A 74 -6.85 5.39 -6.95
CA SER A 74 -6.02 4.29 -6.46
C SER A 74 -4.67 4.25 -7.16
N LEU A 75 -3.66 3.72 -6.49
CA LEU A 75 -2.36 3.42 -7.07
C LEU A 75 -2.26 1.92 -7.32
N VAL A 76 -1.82 1.53 -8.52
CA VAL A 76 -1.65 0.12 -8.89
C VAL A 76 -0.24 -0.11 -9.37
N GLY A 77 0.47 -1.02 -8.71
CA GLY A 77 1.84 -1.40 -9.01
C GLY A 77 1.96 -2.27 -10.26
N SER A 78 3.15 -2.26 -10.86
CA SER A 78 3.47 -3.03 -12.08
C SER A 78 3.30 -4.55 -11.86
N GLY A 79 3.00 -5.26 -12.94
CA GLY A 79 2.77 -6.70 -12.93
C GLY A 79 1.43 -7.14 -12.31
N SER A 80 0.56 -6.20 -11.96
CA SER A 80 -0.75 -6.53 -11.38
C SER A 80 -1.80 -6.76 -12.47
N ILE A 81 -2.76 -7.64 -12.18
CA ILE A 81 -3.90 -7.96 -13.06
C ILE A 81 -5.20 -7.68 -12.28
N ILE A 82 -6.03 -6.82 -12.85
CA ILE A 82 -7.24 -6.33 -12.18
C ILE A 82 -8.48 -6.73 -12.97
N ASN A 83 -9.38 -7.49 -12.30
CA ASN A 83 -10.69 -7.88 -12.87
C ASN A 83 -11.86 -7.33 -12.03
N GLY A 84 -11.60 -6.68 -10.92
CA GLY A 84 -12.61 -6.20 -9.98
C GLY A 84 -12.66 -4.68 -9.86
N THR A 85 -13.30 -4.21 -8.80
CA THR A 85 -13.45 -2.80 -8.44
C THR A 85 -12.45 -2.43 -7.34
N ILE A 86 -11.69 -1.36 -7.56
CA ILE A 86 -10.73 -0.82 -6.59
C ILE A 86 -11.03 0.65 -6.38
N GLU A 87 -11.18 1.06 -5.12
CA GLU A 87 -11.49 2.43 -4.75
C GLU A 87 -10.65 2.86 -3.54
N ASN A 88 -10.07 4.08 -3.61
CA ASN A 88 -9.26 4.66 -2.54
C ASN A 88 -8.21 3.70 -1.97
N SER A 89 -7.47 2.99 -2.81
CA SER A 89 -6.61 1.89 -2.35
C SER A 89 -5.22 1.94 -2.99
N VAL A 90 -4.27 1.32 -2.30
CA VAL A 90 -2.90 1.19 -2.79
C VAL A 90 -2.62 -0.30 -3.04
N ILE A 91 -2.43 -0.65 -4.30
CA ILE A 91 -2.13 -2.00 -4.76
C ILE A 91 -0.64 -2.05 -5.14
N PHE A 92 0.12 -2.88 -4.48
CA PHE A 92 1.53 -3.06 -4.75
C PHE A 92 1.77 -3.94 -5.99
N LYS A 93 3.01 -4.37 -6.22
CA LYS A 93 3.41 -5.11 -7.43
C LYS A 93 2.90 -6.53 -7.44
N LYS A 94 2.60 -7.08 -8.64
CA LYS A 94 2.24 -8.48 -8.86
C LYS A 94 0.99 -8.94 -8.10
N VAL A 95 0.03 -8.07 -7.93
CA VAL A 95 -1.25 -8.43 -7.31
C VAL A 95 -2.23 -8.93 -8.37
N PHE A 96 -2.85 -10.06 -8.08
CA PHE A 96 -3.99 -10.54 -8.88
C PHE A 96 -5.29 -10.25 -8.13
N VAL A 97 -6.19 -9.54 -8.78
CA VAL A 97 -7.54 -9.25 -8.28
C VAL A 97 -8.55 -10.01 -9.14
N GLY A 98 -9.23 -10.96 -8.54
CA GLY A 98 -10.23 -11.81 -9.19
C GLY A 98 -11.48 -11.05 -9.65
N ASN A 99 -12.38 -11.78 -10.34
CA ASN A 99 -13.63 -11.23 -10.83
C ASN A 99 -14.57 -10.84 -9.70
N ASN A 100 -15.35 -9.79 -9.87
CA ASN A 100 -16.31 -9.28 -8.90
C ASN A 100 -15.69 -8.95 -7.52
N CYS A 101 -14.36 -8.86 -7.42
CA CYS A 101 -13.72 -8.37 -6.21
C CYS A 101 -14.03 -6.89 -5.99
N VAL A 102 -14.17 -6.51 -4.72
CA VAL A 102 -14.34 -5.11 -4.31
C VAL A 102 -13.30 -4.79 -3.25
N ILE A 103 -12.43 -3.83 -3.54
CA ILE A 103 -11.38 -3.38 -2.64
C ILE A 103 -11.60 -1.90 -2.35
N LYS A 104 -11.76 -1.54 -1.08
CA LYS A 104 -11.97 -0.16 -0.64
C LYS A 104 -11.05 0.21 0.51
N ASN A 105 -10.53 1.44 0.47
CA ASN A 105 -9.75 2.01 1.57
C ASN A 105 -8.71 1.01 2.10
N SER A 106 -7.98 0.33 1.21
CA SER A 106 -7.14 -0.80 1.62
C SER A 106 -5.76 -0.76 0.97
N ILE A 107 -4.83 -1.45 1.60
CA ILE A 107 -3.48 -1.63 1.09
C ILE A 107 -3.29 -3.12 0.82
N ILE A 108 -2.98 -3.48 -0.43
CA ILE A 108 -2.65 -4.84 -0.81
C ILE A 108 -1.17 -4.91 -1.14
N LEU A 109 -0.40 -5.65 -0.34
CA LEU A 109 1.04 -5.73 -0.49
C LEU A 109 1.45 -6.61 -1.69
N ASN A 110 2.77 -6.78 -1.88
CA ASN A 110 3.30 -7.43 -3.08
C ASN A 110 2.89 -8.90 -3.19
N ASP A 111 2.66 -9.32 -4.43
CA ASP A 111 2.51 -10.75 -4.78
C ASP A 111 1.33 -11.42 -4.08
N VAL A 112 0.23 -10.68 -3.91
CA VAL A 112 -1.03 -11.17 -3.34
C VAL A 112 -1.95 -11.68 -4.44
N TYR A 113 -2.62 -12.80 -4.16
CA TYR A 113 -3.69 -13.34 -4.98
C TYR A 113 -5.04 -13.20 -4.26
N LEU A 114 -5.98 -12.52 -4.89
CA LEU A 114 -7.36 -12.40 -4.40
C LEU A 114 -8.28 -13.22 -5.30
N GLY A 115 -8.90 -14.24 -4.72
CA GLY A 115 -9.90 -15.07 -5.40
C GLY A 115 -11.16 -14.28 -5.73
N ASP A 116 -11.97 -14.82 -6.64
CA ASP A 116 -13.20 -14.18 -7.13
C ASP A 116 -14.20 -13.86 -6.00
N ASN A 117 -15.02 -12.84 -6.18
CA ASN A 117 -16.06 -12.40 -5.25
C ASN A 117 -15.51 -12.04 -3.84
N THR A 118 -14.26 -11.61 -3.74
CA THR A 118 -13.66 -11.18 -2.46
C THR A 118 -13.99 -9.72 -2.17
N TYR A 119 -14.39 -9.43 -0.94
CA TYR A 119 -14.63 -8.07 -0.46
C TYR A 119 -13.62 -7.68 0.60
N ILE A 120 -12.90 -6.59 0.38
CA ILE A 120 -11.86 -6.08 1.29
C ILE A 120 -12.11 -4.59 1.55
N GLU A 121 -12.19 -4.20 2.83
CA GLU A 121 -12.39 -2.82 3.22
C GLU A 121 -11.65 -2.49 4.52
N ASN A 122 -10.96 -1.34 4.56
CA ASN A 122 -10.15 -0.89 5.70
C ASN A 122 -9.13 -1.94 6.15
N CYS A 123 -8.43 -2.58 5.20
CA CYS A 123 -7.51 -3.66 5.48
C CYS A 123 -6.11 -3.39 4.93
N ILE A 124 -5.13 -4.07 5.54
CA ILE A 124 -3.81 -4.29 4.95
C ILE A 124 -3.67 -5.78 4.74
N VAL A 125 -3.51 -6.23 3.49
CA VAL A 125 -3.26 -7.64 3.16
C VAL A 125 -1.77 -7.86 3.03
N GLU A 126 -1.25 -8.87 3.76
CA GLU A 126 0.16 -9.21 3.83
C GLU A 126 0.70 -9.68 2.48
N SER A 127 1.99 -9.45 2.26
CA SER A 127 2.66 -9.87 1.02
C SER A 127 2.74 -11.39 0.86
N ARG A 128 2.66 -11.84 -0.40
CA ARG A 128 2.69 -13.25 -0.79
C ARG A 128 1.53 -14.07 -0.20
N ASP A 129 0.43 -13.39 0.09
CA ASP A 129 -0.76 -14.04 0.63
C ASP A 129 -1.71 -14.49 -0.49
N THR A 130 -2.55 -15.45 -0.17
CA THR A 130 -3.60 -15.96 -1.05
C THR A 130 -4.92 -15.94 -0.30
N ILE A 131 -5.79 -15.05 -0.71
CA ILE A 131 -7.13 -14.90 -0.17
C ILE A 131 -8.09 -15.73 -1.01
N ARG A 132 -8.84 -16.61 -0.36
CA ARG A 132 -9.79 -17.50 -1.05
C ARG A 132 -10.97 -16.72 -1.63
N ALA A 133 -11.56 -17.28 -2.68
CA ALA A 133 -12.77 -16.74 -3.26
C ALA A 133 -13.95 -16.71 -2.27
N ASN A 134 -14.89 -15.81 -2.49
CA ASN A 134 -16.12 -15.64 -1.71
C ASN A 134 -15.87 -15.28 -0.23
N THR A 135 -14.77 -14.57 0.05
CA THR A 135 -14.43 -14.14 1.41
C THR A 135 -14.69 -12.64 1.63
N ARG A 136 -14.87 -12.26 2.87
CA ARG A 136 -15.09 -10.87 3.27
C ARG A 136 -14.19 -10.48 4.44
N HIS A 137 -13.38 -9.45 4.25
CA HIS A 137 -12.51 -8.88 5.26
C HIS A 137 -12.82 -7.40 5.43
N VAL A 138 -13.22 -6.99 6.61
CA VAL A 138 -13.55 -5.61 6.95
C VAL A 138 -12.91 -5.23 8.27
N GLY A 139 -12.25 -4.08 8.30
CA GLY A 139 -11.81 -3.42 9.52
C GLY A 139 -12.93 -2.54 10.06
N GLU A 140 -13.73 -3.06 11.02
CA GLU A 140 -14.90 -2.35 11.56
C GLU A 140 -14.49 -1.24 12.52
N ASP A 141 -13.53 -1.52 13.41
CA ASP A 141 -13.06 -0.58 14.44
C ASP A 141 -11.67 -0.01 14.15
N GLY A 142 -11.19 -0.10 12.91
CA GLY A 142 -9.86 0.35 12.51
C GLY A 142 -9.28 -0.48 11.37
N ILE A 143 -7.97 -0.41 11.20
CA ILE A 143 -7.28 -1.12 10.12
C ILE A 143 -7.05 -2.57 10.52
N LYS A 144 -7.61 -3.51 9.74
CA LYS A 144 -7.43 -4.95 9.91
C LYS A 144 -6.24 -5.44 9.09
N ILE A 145 -5.33 -6.16 9.73
CA ILE A 145 -4.29 -6.91 9.04
C ILE A 145 -4.86 -8.27 8.64
N VAL A 146 -4.75 -8.62 7.36
CA VAL A 146 -5.24 -9.90 6.82
C VAL A 146 -4.04 -10.75 6.45
N ILE A 147 -3.98 -11.97 7.02
CA ILE A 147 -2.94 -12.97 6.79
C ILE A 147 -3.63 -14.33 6.76
N GLU A 148 -3.85 -14.89 5.57
CA GLU A 148 -4.48 -16.21 5.42
C GLU A 148 -3.47 -17.31 5.08
N LYS A 149 -2.38 -16.98 4.39
CA LYS A 149 -1.31 -17.93 3.99
C LYS A 149 -1.81 -19.21 3.31
N ASN A 150 -2.88 -19.10 2.53
CA ASN A 150 -3.38 -20.25 1.79
C ASN A 150 -2.40 -20.64 0.68
N GLU A 151 -2.33 -21.92 0.37
CA GLU A 151 -1.59 -22.39 -0.79
C GLU A 151 -2.25 -21.87 -2.08
N ARG A 152 -1.44 -21.34 -3.00
CA ARG A 152 -1.89 -21.07 -4.35
C ARG A 152 -2.04 -22.41 -5.06
N TYR A 153 -3.26 -22.77 -5.42
CA TYR A 153 -3.44 -23.83 -6.38
C TYR A 153 -2.84 -23.35 -7.72
N ALA A 154 -1.80 -24.06 -8.20
CA ALA A 154 -1.31 -23.85 -9.56
C ALA A 154 -2.48 -24.12 -10.51
N LEU A 155 -2.92 -23.10 -11.24
CA LEU A 155 -3.84 -23.24 -12.36
C LEU A 155 -3.10 -23.81 -13.56
#